data_7ff720ed7fa29526288850c0c817f21c
#
_entry.id   7ff720ed7fa29526288850c0c817f21c
#
_cell.length_a   1.000
_cell.length_b   1.000
_cell.length_c   1.000
_cell.angle_alpha   90.00
_cell.angle_beta   90.00
_cell.angle_gamma   90.00
#
_symmetry.space_group_name_H-M   'P 1'
#
loop_
_entity.id
_entity.type
_entity.pdbx_description
1 polymer ?
#
loop_
_entity_poly.entity_id
_entity_poly.type
_entity_poly.pdbx_seq_one_letter_code
_entity_poly.pdbx_strand_id
1 'polypeptide(L)' 'MVTEMTDLERIKELVSILNKAGKSYYSEGVEIMSNFEYDKLYDELVKLEEKTKIVLSDSPTVNVGY' A
#
# COMPACT_ATOMS: atom_id res chain seq x y z
N MET A 1 -10.89 22.52 -5.15
CA MET A 1 -9.52 22.83 -4.78
C MET A 1 -8.64 21.59 -4.86
N VAL A 2 -7.54 21.72 -5.55
CA VAL A 2 -6.63 20.60 -5.69
C VAL A 2 -5.61 20.65 -4.57
N THR A 3 -5.52 19.58 -3.84
CA THR A 3 -4.52 19.44 -2.81
C THR A 3 -3.44 18.55 -3.35
N GLU A 4 -2.25 19.08 -3.47
CA GLU A 4 -1.15 18.26 -3.92
C GLU A 4 -0.77 17.30 -2.82
N MET A 5 -0.84 16.03 -3.16
CA MET A 5 -0.48 14.99 -2.21
C MET A 5 1.03 14.84 -2.18
N THR A 6 1.61 14.94 -1.00
CA THR A 6 3.04 14.71 -0.86
C THR A 6 3.33 13.23 -1.01
N ASP A 7 4.60 12.89 -1.26
CA ASP A 7 4.98 11.48 -1.37
C ASP A 7 4.65 10.72 -0.09
N LEU A 8 4.85 11.35 1.06
CA LEU A 8 4.51 10.71 2.34
C LEU A 8 3.01 10.42 2.44
N GLU A 9 2.20 11.38 2.04
CA GLU A 9 0.75 11.18 2.08
C GLU A 9 0.33 10.05 1.14
N ARG A 10 0.95 9.97 -0.02
CA ARG A 10 0.66 8.89 -0.96
C ARG A 10 1.08 7.55 -0.38
N ILE A 11 2.24 7.50 0.29
CA ILE A 11 2.70 6.29 0.95
C ILE A 11 1.67 5.83 1.98
N LYS A 12 1.18 6.75 2.80
CA LYS A 12 0.16 6.41 3.81
C LYS A 12 -1.10 5.86 3.16
N GLU A 13 -1.52 6.48 2.07
CA GLU A 13 -2.70 6.04 1.36
C GLU A 13 -2.52 4.63 0.79
N LEU A 14 -1.38 4.38 0.16
CA LEU A 14 -1.11 3.07 -0.41
C LEU A 14 -1.02 1.99 0.66
N VAL A 15 -0.36 2.30 1.79
CA VAL A 15 -0.28 1.36 2.90
C VAL A 15 -1.67 1.00 3.39
N SER A 16 -2.53 2.00 3.54
CA SER A 16 -3.89 1.79 4.01
C SER A 16 -4.68 0.92 3.03
N ILE A 17 -4.59 1.23 1.74
CA ILE A 17 -5.31 0.50 0.71
C ILE A 17 -4.85 -0.96 0.66
N LEU A 18 -3.54 -1.17 0.64
CA LEU A 18 -2.98 -2.51 0.51
C LEU A 18 -3.27 -3.35 1.75
N ASN A 19 -3.18 -2.76 2.93
CA ASN A 19 -3.50 -3.48 4.16
C ASN A 19 -4.97 -3.86 4.21
N LYS A 20 -5.84 -2.96 3.78
CA LYS A 20 -7.27 -3.24 3.74
C LYS A 20 -7.59 -4.35 2.75
N ALA A 21 -6.96 -4.32 1.59
CA ALA A 21 -7.18 -5.34 0.58
C ALA A 21 -6.72 -6.71 1.08
N GLY A 22 -5.55 -6.76 1.70
CA GLY A 22 -5.04 -8.00 2.24
C GLY A 22 -5.91 -8.54 3.36
N LYS A 23 -6.35 -7.66 4.25
CA LYS A 23 -7.21 -8.06 5.36
C LYS A 23 -8.54 -8.63 4.86
N SER A 24 -9.15 -7.99 3.88
CA SER A 24 -10.41 -8.47 3.33
C SER A 24 -10.24 -9.83 2.69
N TYR A 25 -9.14 -10.03 1.99
CA TYR A 25 -8.86 -11.30 1.36
C TYR A 25 -8.69 -12.42 2.39
N TYR A 26 -7.91 -12.17 3.43
CA TYR A 26 -7.62 -13.20 4.42
C TYR A 26 -8.76 -13.42 5.41
N SER A 27 -9.44 -12.34 5.80
CA SER A 27 -10.47 -12.45 6.84
C SER A 27 -11.81 -12.85 6.28
N GLU A 28 -12.16 -12.35 5.11
CA GLU A 28 -13.50 -12.53 4.57
C GLU A 28 -13.52 -13.33 3.28
N GLY A 29 -12.35 -13.61 2.74
CA GLY A 29 -12.27 -14.29 1.47
C GLY A 29 -12.78 -13.45 0.31
N VAL A 30 -12.88 -12.15 0.51
CA VAL A 30 -13.39 -11.23 -0.51
C VAL A 30 -12.23 -10.45 -1.10
N GLU A 31 -12.17 -10.48 -2.41
CA GLU A 31 -11.15 -9.78 -3.16
C GLU A 31 -11.68 -8.42 -3.55
N ILE A 32 -11.20 -7.35 -2.90
CA ILE A 32 -11.68 -6.00 -3.18
C ILE A 32 -10.97 -5.35 -4.37
N MET A 33 -9.91 -5.99 -4.84
CA MET A 33 -9.22 -5.55 -6.05
C MET A 33 -8.54 -6.76 -6.66
N SER A 34 -8.24 -6.68 -7.96
CA SER A 34 -7.58 -7.78 -8.64
C SER A 34 -6.12 -7.87 -8.21
N ASN A 35 -5.53 -9.05 -8.42
CA ASN A 35 -4.10 -9.22 -8.13
C ASN A 35 -3.26 -8.23 -8.93
N PHE A 36 -3.67 -7.95 -10.15
CA PHE A 36 -2.96 -7.02 -11.01
C PHE A 36 -2.96 -5.61 -10.39
N GLU A 37 -4.08 -5.18 -9.87
CA GLU A 37 -4.17 -3.87 -9.25
C GLU A 37 -3.37 -3.82 -7.95
N TYR A 38 -3.43 -4.90 -7.17
CA TYR A 38 -2.66 -4.97 -5.94
C TYR A 38 -1.18 -4.85 -6.24
N ASP A 39 -0.68 -5.61 -7.20
CA ASP A 39 0.72 -5.57 -7.56
C ASP A 39 1.15 -4.19 -8.05
N LYS A 40 0.27 -3.54 -8.82
CA LYS A 40 0.56 -2.21 -9.34
C LYS A 40 0.71 -1.19 -8.22
N LEU A 41 -0.20 -1.22 -7.25
CA LEU A 41 -0.14 -0.31 -6.12
C LEU A 41 1.05 -0.63 -5.21
N TYR A 42 1.33 -1.91 -5.05
CA TYR A 42 2.47 -2.34 -4.25
C TYR A 42 3.78 -1.81 -4.87
N ASP A 43 3.90 -1.94 -6.17
CA ASP A 43 5.08 -1.46 -6.88
C ASP A 43 5.25 0.05 -6.72
N GLU A 44 4.14 0.78 -6.81
CA GLU A 44 4.18 2.23 -6.60
C GLU A 44 4.66 2.56 -5.19
N LEU A 45 4.17 1.81 -4.20
CA LEU A 45 4.58 2.03 -2.81
C LEU A 45 6.08 1.79 -2.65
N VAL A 46 6.59 0.70 -3.20
CA VAL A 46 8.01 0.39 -3.13
C VAL A 46 8.86 1.53 -3.72
N LYS A 47 8.43 2.02 -4.88
CA LYS A 47 9.16 3.10 -5.52
C LYS A 47 9.16 4.38 -4.69
N LEU A 48 8.03 4.70 -4.09
CA LEU A 48 7.95 5.88 -3.22
C LEU A 48 8.80 5.71 -1.98
N GLU A 49 8.81 4.52 -1.40
CA GLU A 49 9.63 4.28 -0.22
C GLU A 49 11.11 4.44 -0.54
N GLU A 50 11.52 3.98 -1.71
CA GLU A 50 12.91 4.15 -2.13
C GLU A 50 13.25 5.61 -2.41
N LYS A 51 12.32 6.31 -3.02
CA LYS A 51 12.52 7.72 -3.37
C LYS A 51 12.62 8.60 -2.13
N THR A 52 11.74 8.37 -1.16
CA THR A 52 11.67 9.23 0.02
C THR A 52 12.52 8.72 1.17
N LYS A 53 12.95 7.46 1.13
CA LYS A 53 13.63 6.79 2.23
C LYS A 53 12.75 6.71 3.47
N ILE A 54 11.45 6.76 3.30
CA ILE A 54 10.48 6.66 4.38
C ILE A 54 9.71 5.35 4.24
N VAL A 55 9.75 4.53 5.28
CA VAL A 55 9.00 3.28 5.31
C VAL A 55 8.21 3.25 6.60
N LEU A 56 6.88 3.16 6.46
CA LEU A 56 6.01 3.12 7.63
C LEU A 56 6.07 1.74 8.28
N SER A 57 5.91 1.72 9.61
CA SER A 57 6.01 0.47 10.35
C SER A 57 4.94 -0.54 9.99
N ASP A 58 3.80 -0.09 9.51
CA ASP A 58 2.72 -0.99 9.10
C ASP A 58 2.63 -1.17 7.60
N SER A 59 3.68 -0.77 6.88
CA SER A 59 3.74 -0.97 5.44
C SER A 59 3.85 -2.46 5.11
N PRO A 60 3.10 -2.94 4.11
CA PRO A 60 3.21 -4.34 3.70
C PRO A 60 4.57 -4.69 3.13
N THR A 61 5.38 -3.68 2.77
CA THR A 61 6.73 -3.94 2.28
C THR A 61 7.68 -4.30 3.41
N VAL A 62 7.33 -3.95 4.65
CA VAL A 62 8.13 -4.28 5.84
C VAL A 62 7.62 -5.56 6.49
N ASN A 63 6.31 -5.70 6.57
CA ASN A 63 5.69 -6.87 7.18
C ASN A 63 5.49 -7.94 6.11
N VAL A 64 6.52 -8.74 5.92
CA VAL A 64 6.48 -9.72 4.82
C VAL A 64 5.81 -11.03 5.20
N GLY A 65 5.13 -11.06 6.30
CA GLY A 65 4.24 -12.17 6.58
C GLY A 65 4.89 -13.43 7.16
N TYR A 66 6.09 -13.27 7.68
CA TYR A 66 6.67 -14.38 8.43
C TYR A 66 7.66 -13.89 9.44
#